data_23ada71f04af19d547b7cfcf9ceb0591
#
_entry.id   23ada71f04af19d547b7cfcf9ceb0591
#
_cell.length_a   1.000
_cell.length_b   1.000
_cell.length_c   1.000
_cell.angle_alpha   90.00
_cell.angle_beta   90.00
_cell.angle_gamma   90.00
#
_symmetry.space_group_name_H-M   'P 1'
#
loop_
_entity.id
_entity.type
_entity.pdbx_description
1 polymer ?
#
loop_
_entity_poly.entity_id
_entity_poly.type
_entity_poly.pdbx_seq_one_letter_code
_entity_poly.pdbx_strand_id
1 'polypeptide(L)'
;MSDNDHIDAQWLHAAPPPSRRRGRGCALSLLVLILVLAGVLFYPRLQAWFTPVPAVQIQMESSVLPDTAPNCTANPRTAAVLRLAMRDQTDAAVYDCDAATLEACMAELLDDPELWVRSYQYTVHGGLNAHITVTFDWVYPDDGPAHRAQLARTADGLLAAAPAGDYPRALYLYDWLLMHVRYVARETYDQTAYAAVCEGEAVCGGIADAYVYLLERGGIPARVITGTSRSADGTAGSHAWVAAELDGAVYYFDPTWDLQDDESEAALPGYLSHTWFALTAERMAVRHTADDPALWPDSRANADNYYVRSGYTAAEATVAAAAAAVRSQWDDGRAVLEFRCETPEVYAGMQSLLFERDRLWDVYRALGSYVSSSGYQCADDQQIIRLIPAR
;
A
#
# COMPACT_ATOMS: atom_id res chain seq x y z
N MET A 1 -18.90 -18.08 -13.21
CA MET A 1 -19.19 -17.56 -11.87
C MET A 1 -18.33 -18.40 -10.93
N SER A 2 -17.09 -18.05 -10.82
CA SER A 2 -16.14 -18.64 -9.86
C SER A 2 -15.81 -17.59 -8.83
N ASP A 3 -15.95 -17.99 -7.56
CA ASP A 3 -15.75 -17.16 -6.38
C ASP A 3 -14.25 -16.86 -6.18
N ASN A 4 -13.81 -15.70 -6.62
CA ASN A 4 -12.47 -15.20 -6.31
C ASN A 4 -12.48 -14.25 -5.11
N ASP A 5 -13.36 -14.49 -4.14
CA ASP A 5 -13.58 -13.60 -3.01
C ASP A 5 -13.30 -14.28 -1.67
N HIS A 6 -12.14 -14.90 -1.49
CA HIS A 6 -11.74 -15.39 -0.16
C HIS A 6 -10.29 -15.04 0.15
N ILE A 7 -10.08 -13.84 0.66
CA ILE A 7 -8.97 -13.58 1.57
C ILE A 7 -9.56 -13.01 2.86
N ASP A 8 -9.94 -13.93 3.75
CA ASP A 8 -10.28 -13.58 5.13
C ASP A 8 -9.01 -13.27 5.91
N ALA A 9 -8.77 -12.00 6.20
CA ALA A 9 -7.80 -11.60 7.20
C ALA A 9 -8.35 -11.96 8.59
N GLN A 10 -7.94 -13.10 9.15
CA GLN A 10 -8.27 -13.47 10.54
C GLN A 10 -7.40 -12.71 11.52
N TRP A 11 -7.98 -11.70 12.16
CA TRP A 11 -7.39 -11.05 13.34
C TRP A 11 -7.66 -11.88 14.58
N LEU A 12 -6.62 -12.28 15.30
CA LEU A 12 -6.71 -13.04 16.55
C LEU A 12 -7.27 -12.17 17.67
N HIS A 13 -8.50 -12.45 18.10
CA HIS A 13 -9.06 -11.90 19.33
C HIS A 13 -8.60 -12.71 20.55
N ALA A 14 -8.09 -11.99 21.54
CA ALA A 14 -7.68 -12.57 22.82
C ALA A 14 -8.87 -13.19 23.58
N ALA A 15 -8.67 -14.39 24.14
CA ALA A 15 -9.66 -15.11 24.91
C ALA A 15 -10.02 -14.40 26.21
N PRO A 16 -11.29 -14.48 26.69
CA PRO A 16 -11.69 -13.87 27.94
C PRO A 16 -11.14 -14.63 29.16
N PRO A 17 -10.90 -13.94 30.29
CA PRO A 17 -10.31 -14.53 31.48
C PRO A 17 -11.29 -15.43 32.24
N PRO A 18 -10.80 -16.47 32.95
CA PRO A 18 -11.67 -17.41 33.67
C PRO A 18 -12.20 -16.81 34.98
N SER A 19 -13.42 -17.24 35.34
CA SER A 19 -14.15 -16.80 36.54
C SER A 19 -13.51 -17.28 37.85
N ARG A 20 -13.43 -16.38 38.83
CA ARG A 20 -12.90 -16.64 40.18
C ARG A 20 -13.93 -17.32 41.09
N ARG A 21 -13.54 -18.47 41.67
CA ARG A 21 -14.18 -19.00 42.90
C ARG A 21 -13.47 -18.44 44.12
N ARG A 22 -14.29 -17.95 45.06
CA ARG A 22 -13.84 -17.45 46.36
C ARG A 22 -13.57 -18.61 47.34
N GLY A 23 -12.35 -18.64 47.92
CA GLY A 23 -12.02 -19.40 49.14
C GLY A 23 -11.44 -18.46 50.17
N ARG A 24 -12.06 -18.44 51.37
CA ARG A 24 -11.60 -17.67 52.54
C ARG A 24 -10.60 -18.50 53.35
N GLY A 25 -9.39 -17.94 53.58
CA GLY A 25 -8.43 -18.51 54.52
C GLY A 25 -7.11 -17.74 54.56
N CYS A 26 -6.71 -17.28 55.77
CA CYS A 26 -5.41 -16.74 56.20
C CYS A 26 -4.97 -15.37 55.69
N ALA A 27 -5.44 -14.33 56.37
CA ALA A 27 -5.07 -12.94 56.11
C ALA A 27 -3.62 -12.57 56.52
N LEU A 28 -2.97 -13.29 57.43
CA LEU A 28 -1.64 -12.93 57.93
C LEU A 28 -0.50 -13.44 57.03
N SER A 29 -0.63 -14.64 56.48
CA SER A 29 0.34 -15.19 55.55
C SER A 29 0.36 -14.46 54.18
N LEU A 30 -0.77 -13.86 53.82
CA LEU A 30 -0.91 -13.08 52.59
C LEU A 30 -0.15 -11.75 52.69
N LEU A 31 -0.13 -11.10 53.87
CA LEU A 31 0.54 -9.81 54.07
C LEU A 31 2.07 -9.94 53.98
N VAL A 32 2.64 -11.00 54.54
CA VAL A 32 4.09 -11.28 54.43
C VAL A 32 4.46 -11.65 52.99
N LEU A 33 3.62 -12.42 52.31
CA LEU A 33 3.85 -12.79 50.90
C LEU A 33 3.74 -11.56 49.98
N ILE A 34 2.81 -10.65 50.26
CA ILE A 34 2.66 -9.39 49.50
C ILE A 34 3.86 -8.46 49.74
N LEU A 35 4.40 -8.39 50.97
CA LEU A 35 5.59 -7.58 51.26
C LEU A 35 6.85 -8.17 50.62
N VAL A 36 7.00 -9.49 50.60
CA VAL A 36 8.12 -10.17 49.94
C VAL A 36 7.97 -10.06 48.42
N LEU A 37 6.77 -10.26 47.85
CA LEU A 37 6.50 -10.06 46.43
C LEU A 37 6.65 -8.58 46.03
N ALA A 38 6.20 -7.65 46.84
CA ALA A 38 6.46 -6.22 46.60
C ALA A 38 7.97 -5.92 46.64
N GLY A 39 8.72 -6.47 47.59
CA GLY A 39 10.18 -6.36 47.64
C GLY A 39 10.86 -6.95 46.41
N VAL A 40 10.44 -8.15 45.97
CA VAL A 40 10.99 -8.82 44.77
C VAL A 40 10.57 -8.10 43.49
N LEU A 41 9.37 -7.53 43.41
CA LEU A 41 8.89 -6.78 42.25
C LEU A 41 9.41 -5.33 42.22
N PHE A 42 9.65 -4.71 43.38
CA PHE A 42 10.19 -3.35 43.45
C PHE A 42 11.72 -3.29 43.43
N TYR A 43 12.40 -4.35 43.87
CA TYR A 43 13.86 -4.37 43.90
C TYR A 43 14.52 -4.25 42.51
N PRO A 44 14.03 -4.92 41.46
CA PRO A 44 14.53 -4.69 40.12
C PRO A 44 14.23 -3.27 39.59
N ARG A 45 13.07 -2.71 39.94
CA ARG A 45 12.71 -1.33 39.61
C ARG A 45 13.53 -0.29 40.36
N LEU A 46 13.89 -0.55 41.61
CA LEU A 46 14.82 0.28 42.38
C LEU A 46 16.26 0.15 41.84
N GLN A 47 16.68 -1.04 41.43
CA GLN A 47 17.99 -1.21 40.77
C GLN A 47 18.04 -0.51 39.41
N ALA A 48 16.96 -0.51 38.65
CA ALA A 48 16.88 0.22 37.38
C ALA A 48 17.03 1.74 37.59
N TRP A 49 16.73 2.26 38.76
CA TRP A 49 16.97 3.66 39.13
C TRP A 49 18.46 3.99 39.36
N PHE A 50 19.28 2.98 39.67
CA PHE A 50 20.69 3.16 40.05
C PHE A 50 21.69 2.48 39.13
N THR A 51 21.25 1.60 38.22
CA THR A 51 22.14 1.06 37.19
C THR A 51 22.16 2.00 35.98
N PRO A 52 23.32 2.55 35.62
CA PRO A 52 23.41 3.24 34.33
C PRO A 52 23.17 2.21 33.24
N VAL A 53 22.07 2.36 32.51
CA VAL A 53 21.87 1.67 31.24
C VAL A 53 23.07 2.06 30.37
N PRO A 54 23.75 1.12 29.70
CA PRO A 54 24.75 1.47 28.70
C PRO A 54 24.02 2.22 27.58
N ALA A 55 23.90 3.53 27.73
CA ALA A 55 23.47 4.39 26.68
C ALA A 55 24.53 4.29 25.59
N VAL A 56 24.16 3.82 24.42
CA VAL A 56 24.88 4.19 23.22
C VAL A 56 24.76 5.70 23.15
N GLN A 57 25.73 6.42 23.70
CA GLN A 57 25.88 7.84 23.52
C GLN A 57 26.21 8.03 22.04
N ILE A 58 25.21 8.27 21.24
CA ILE A 58 25.41 8.94 19.96
C ILE A 58 25.78 10.38 20.36
N GLN A 59 27.08 10.62 20.58
CA GLN A 59 27.63 11.97 20.59
C GLN A 59 27.45 12.47 19.16
N MET A 60 26.36 13.19 18.93
CA MET A 60 26.23 14.01 17.74
C MET A 60 27.22 15.14 17.89
N GLU A 61 28.43 14.98 17.30
CA GLU A 61 29.24 16.14 16.96
C GLU A 61 28.39 17.07 16.12
N SER A 62 28.26 18.28 16.62
CA SER A 62 27.52 19.39 16.03
C SER A 62 27.99 19.66 14.62
N SER A 63 27.45 19.01 13.62
CA SER A 63 27.41 19.53 12.25
C SER A 63 26.57 18.63 11.33
N VAL A 64 25.56 19.25 10.76
CA VAL A 64 24.78 18.80 9.60
C VAL A 64 23.78 17.70 9.90
N LEU A 65 22.57 18.11 10.31
CA LEU A 65 21.36 17.36 10.00
C LEU A 65 21.31 17.19 8.47
N PRO A 66 21.10 15.97 7.95
CA PRO A 66 20.85 15.83 6.53
C PRO A 66 19.60 16.65 6.18
N ASP A 67 19.71 17.45 5.13
CA ASP A 67 18.74 18.47 4.69
C ASP A 67 17.43 17.85 4.11
N THR A 68 17.19 16.57 4.36
CA THR A 68 16.06 15.81 3.82
C THR A 68 15.30 15.00 4.88
N ALA A 69 15.30 15.42 6.15
CA ALA A 69 14.39 14.81 7.13
C ALA A 69 12.98 15.29 6.85
N PRO A 70 11.98 14.39 6.60
CA PRO A 70 10.59 14.80 6.60
C PRO A 70 10.28 15.50 7.92
N ASN A 71 9.56 16.60 7.82
CA ASN A 71 9.24 17.51 8.91
C ASN A 71 8.40 16.81 9.98
N CYS A 72 9.02 16.14 10.95
CA CYS A 72 8.32 15.86 12.19
C CYS A 72 8.11 17.21 12.90
N THR A 73 6.88 17.69 12.86
CA THR A 73 6.50 19.01 13.36
C THR A 73 6.54 19.09 14.88
N ALA A 74 6.36 17.95 15.58
CA ALA A 74 6.30 17.92 17.03
C ALA A 74 7.69 18.14 17.71
N ASN A 75 8.73 17.40 17.27
CA ASN A 75 10.11 17.56 17.75
C ASN A 75 11.12 16.96 16.76
N PRO A 76 11.75 17.79 15.91
CA PRO A 76 12.69 17.30 14.88
C PRO A 76 13.89 16.52 15.43
N ARG A 77 14.37 16.83 16.65
CA ARG A 77 15.49 16.11 17.26
C ARG A 77 15.08 14.70 17.71
N THR A 78 13.93 14.58 18.35
CA THR A 78 13.38 13.29 18.76
C THR A 78 13.14 12.41 17.53
N ALA A 79 12.52 12.95 16.48
CA ALA A 79 12.28 12.22 15.24
C ALA A 79 13.59 11.75 14.57
N ALA A 80 14.63 12.59 14.54
CA ALA A 80 15.92 12.21 13.97
C ALA A 80 16.58 11.05 14.73
N VAL A 81 16.54 11.07 16.07
CA VAL A 81 17.07 9.98 16.92
C VAL A 81 16.30 8.69 16.69
N LEU A 82 14.97 8.76 16.71
CA LEU A 82 14.11 7.60 16.48
C LEU A 82 14.33 7.01 15.08
N ARG A 83 14.35 7.85 14.04
CA ARG A 83 14.59 7.40 12.66
C ARG A 83 15.94 6.71 12.53
N LEU A 84 16.99 7.26 13.13
CA LEU A 84 18.33 6.65 13.08
C LEU A 84 18.31 5.29 13.79
N ALA A 85 17.73 5.20 15.00
CA ALA A 85 17.60 3.96 15.74
C ALA A 85 16.80 2.91 14.96
N MET A 86 15.70 3.32 14.32
CA MET A 86 14.89 2.45 13.48
C MET A 86 15.67 1.95 12.24
N ARG A 87 16.43 2.81 11.58
CA ARG A 87 17.27 2.41 10.44
C ARG A 87 18.39 1.46 10.83
N ASP A 88 19.00 1.67 12.00
CA ASP A 88 20.10 0.84 12.49
C ASP A 88 19.61 -0.39 13.28
N GLN A 89 18.30 -0.53 13.45
CA GLN A 89 17.64 -1.56 14.26
C GLN A 89 18.21 -1.65 15.68
N THR A 90 18.24 -0.51 16.36
CA THR A 90 18.69 -0.36 17.75
C THR A 90 17.59 0.25 18.61
N ASP A 91 17.66 0.02 19.91
CA ASP A 91 16.83 0.77 20.86
C ASP A 91 17.23 2.25 20.87
N ALA A 92 16.27 3.14 21.20
CA ALA A 92 16.50 4.57 21.28
C ALA A 92 16.40 5.09 22.72
N ALA A 93 17.18 6.12 23.03
CA ALA A 93 17.00 6.94 24.23
C ALA A 93 16.79 8.39 23.78
N VAL A 94 15.63 8.96 24.11
CA VAL A 94 15.27 10.34 23.75
C VAL A 94 15.20 11.21 25.00
N TYR A 95 15.83 12.38 24.93
CA TYR A 95 15.91 13.35 26.01
C TYR A 95 15.08 14.58 25.63
N ASP A 96 14.64 15.34 26.61
CA ASP A 96 13.85 16.57 26.41
C ASP A 96 12.55 16.30 25.61
N CYS A 97 11.94 15.14 25.86
CA CYS A 97 10.75 14.66 25.16
C CYS A 97 9.76 14.13 26.21
N ASP A 98 8.49 14.46 26.06
CA ASP A 98 7.39 13.83 26.83
C ASP A 98 6.73 12.72 26.01
N ALA A 99 5.87 11.94 26.66
CA ALA A 99 5.20 10.81 26.01
C ALA A 99 4.32 11.23 24.83
N ALA A 100 3.64 12.38 24.94
CA ALA A 100 2.76 12.87 23.86
C ALA A 100 3.57 13.28 22.63
N THR A 101 4.71 13.94 22.83
CA THR A 101 5.65 14.30 21.75
C THR A 101 6.26 13.05 21.13
N LEU A 102 6.62 12.03 21.94
CA LEU A 102 7.11 10.75 21.41
C LEU A 102 6.07 10.08 20.51
N GLU A 103 4.82 9.96 21.00
CA GLU A 103 3.73 9.32 20.27
C GLU A 103 3.44 10.05 18.94
N ALA A 104 3.48 11.39 18.94
CA ALA A 104 3.32 12.17 17.72
C ALA A 104 4.47 11.92 16.70
N CYS A 105 5.72 11.87 17.19
CA CYS A 105 6.86 11.53 16.33
C CYS A 105 6.77 10.09 15.80
N MET A 106 6.34 9.14 16.64
CA MET A 106 6.18 7.74 16.23
C MET A 106 5.10 7.60 15.16
N ALA A 107 3.96 8.29 15.30
CA ALA A 107 2.88 8.26 14.31
C ALA A 107 3.38 8.71 12.93
N GLU A 108 4.20 9.79 12.86
CA GLU A 108 4.76 10.27 11.60
C GLU A 108 5.83 9.31 11.03
N LEU A 109 6.63 8.66 11.90
CA LEU A 109 7.72 7.77 11.46
C LEU A 109 7.22 6.40 11.02
N LEU A 110 6.14 5.89 11.60
CA LEU A 110 5.59 4.59 11.23
C LEU A 110 4.94 4.59 9.83
N ASP A 111 4.65 5.76 9.28
CA ASP A 111 4.20 5.92 7.89
C ASP A 111 5.35 5.81 6.87
N ASP A 112 6.63 5.76 7.32
CA ASP A 112 7.77 5.62 6.44
C ASP A 112 7.96 4.16 6.01
N PRO A 113 7.79 3.84 4.70
CA PRO A 113 7.82 2.47 4.19
C PRO A 113 9.20 1.79 4.32
N GLU A 114 10.25 2.51 4.75
CA GLU A 114 11.58 1.95 4.96
C GLU A 114 11.87 1.52 6.41
N LEU A 115 11.05 1.92 7.39
CA LEU A 115 11.43 1.75 8.80
C LEU A 115 11.00 0.41 9.43
N TRP A 116 10.14 -0.38 8.82
CA TRP A 116 9.76 -1.78 9.14
C TRP A 116 9.67 -2.14 10.63
N VAL A 117 9.04 -1.26 11.42
CA VAL A 117 8.75 -1.47 12.82
C VAL A 117 7.38 -2.13 12.96
N ARG A 118 7.30 -3.30 13.59
CA ARG A 118 6.04 -4.00 13.87
C ARG A 118 5.30 -3.39 15.05
N SER A 119 6.05 -3.13 16.11
CA SER A 119 5.54 -2.51 17.32
C SER A 119 6.66 -1.85 18.10
N TYR A 120 6.32 -0.99 19.04
CA TYR A 120 7.28 -0.39 19.95
C TYR A 120 6.73 -0.34 21.37
N GLN A 121 7.64 -0.27 22.34
CA GLN A 121 7.35 -0.03 23.74
C GLN A 121 8.25 1.07 24.24
N TYR A 122 7.79 1.88 25.21
CA TYR A 122 8.63 2.89 25.81
C TYR A 122 8.53 2.91 27.32
N THR A 123 9.60 3.35 27.98
CA THR A 123 9.69 3.54 29.42
C THR A 123 10.14 4.97 29.72
N VAL A 124 9.35 5.69 30.53
CA VAL A 124 9.69 7.04 30.98
C VAL A 124 10.54 6.97 32.23
N HIS A 125 11.73 7.53 32.21
CA HIS A 125 12.64 7.64 33.31
C HIS A 125 12.63 9.06 33.89
N GLY A 126 12.37 9.22 35.18
CA GLY A 126 12.36 10.51 35.90
C GLY A 126 13.69 10.79 36.58
N GLY A 127 13.84 12.00 37.11
CA GLY A 127 15.01 12.43 37.92
C GLY A 127 15.96 13.39 37.18
N LEU A 128 17.22 13.48 37.59
CA LEU A 128 18.19 14.43 37.04
C LEU A 128 18.55 14.15 35.57
N ASN A 129 18.35 12.92 35.10
CA ASN A 129 18.57 12.49 33.69
C ASN A 129 17.24 11.95 33.14
N ALA A 130 16.19 12.75 33.18
CA ALA A 130 14.90 12.35 32.62
C ALA A 130 15.03 12.07 31.12
N HIS A 131 14.58 10.89 30.68
CA HIS A 131 14.59 10.46 29.31
C HIS A 131 13.52 9.39 29.06
N ILE A 132 13.24 9.11 27.81
CA ILE A 132 12.38 7.98 27.41
C ILE A 132 13.25 6.98 26.65
N THR A 133 13.23 5.72 27.11
CA THR A 133 13.82 4.61 26.36
C THR A 133 12.74 3.98 25.48
N VAL A 134 13.02 3.78 24.20
CA VAL A 134 12.13 3.15 23.24
C VAL A 134 12.78 1.87 22.73
N THR A 135 12.05 0.77 22.84
CA THR A 135 12.44 -0.54 22.29
C THR A 135 11.51 -0.90 21.16
N PHE A 136 12.04 -1.53 20.12
CA PHE A 136 11.31 -1.85 18.91
C PHE A 136 11.21 -3.36 18.69
N ASP A 137 10.08 -3.80 18.16
CA ASP A 137 9.92 -5.11 17.54
C ASP A 137 9.97 -4.93 16.02
N TRP A 138 10.87 -5.66 15.37
CA TRP A 138 11.21 -5.48 13.97
C TRP A 138 10.43 -6.43 13.08
N VAL A 139 10.02 -5.96 11.90
CA VAL A 139 9.49 -6.82 10.85
C VAL A 139 10.58 -7.80 10.36
N TYR A 140 11.81 -7.31 10.18
CA TYR A 140 13.00 -8.12 9.83
C TYR A 140 14.01 -8.05 10.98
N PRO A 141 13.96 -8.95 11.97
CA PRO A 141 14.78 -8.82 13.18
C PRO A 141 16.27 -9.05 12.95
N ASP A 142 16.63 -9.90 11.97
CA ASP A 142 18.02 -10.33 11.80
C ASP A 142 18.78 -9.53 10.71
N ASP A 143 18.13 -9.20 9.59
CA ASP A 143 18.79 -8.70 8.38
C ASP A 143 18.18 -7.43 7.79
N GLY A 144 17.42 -6.64 8.56
CA GLY A 144 16.72 -5.45 8.09
C GLY A 144 17.61 -4.45 7.32
N PRO A 145 18.79 -4.07 7.80
CA PRO A 145 19.70 -3.19 7.06
C PRO A 145 20.15 -3.77 5.70
N ALA A 146 20.37 -5.09 5.62
CA ALA A 146 20.74 -5.74 4.36
C ALA A 146 19.57 -5.78 3.38
N HIS A 147 18.34 -6.03 3.87
CA HIS A 147 17.11 -5.99 3.08
C HIS A 147 16.83 -4.59 2.54
N ARG A 148 16.99 -3.53 3.35
CA ARG A 148 16.88 -2.14 2.88
C ARG A 148 17.90 -1.82 1.78
N ALA A 149 19.13 -2.25 1.98
CA ALA A 149 20.16 -2.06 0.96
C ALA A 149 19.88 -2.82 -0.34
N GLN A 150 19.27 -4.01 -0.25
CA GLN A 150 18.82 -4.77 -1.43
C GLN A 150 17.67 -4.07 -2.13
N LEU A 151 16.63 -3.66 -1.39
CA LEU A 151 15.49 -2.91 -1.91
C LEU A 151 15.95 -1.65 -2.66
N ALA A 152 16.84 -0.86 -2.03
CA ALA A 152 17.39 0.34 -2.65
C ALA A 152 18.11 0.05 -3.97
N ARG A 153 18.97 -0.98 -4.01
CA ARG A 153 19.69 -1.36 -5.25
C ARG A 153 18.74 -1.81 -6.35
N THR A 154 17.71 -2.60 -6.01
CA THR A 154 16.70 -3.07 -6.98
C THR A 154 15.93 -1.87 -7.55
N ALA A 155 15.46 -0.98 -6.68
CA ALA A 155 14.76 0.24 -7.10
C ALA A 155 15.62 1.16 -7.97
N ASP A 156 16.90 1.37 -7.62
CA ASP A 156 17.83 2.15 -8.45
C ASP A 156 18.00 1.54 -9.84
N GLY A 157 18.07 0.22 -9.94
CA GLY A 157 18.13 -0.49 -11.21
C GLY A 157 16.89 -0.28 -12.07
N LEU A 158 15.71 -0.33 -11.46
CA LEU A 158 14.43 -0.07 -12.13
C LEU A 158 14.34 1.38 -12.61
N LEU A 159 14.69 2.32 -11.76
CA LEU A 159 14.64 3.75 -12.09
C LEU A 159 15.65 4.14 -13.17
N ALA A 160 16.80 3.48 -13.23
CA ALA A 160 17.77 3.70 -14.31
C ALA A 160 17.22 3.28 -15.69
N ALA A 161 16.27 2.32 -15.73
CA ALA A 161 15.61 1.88 -16.96
C ALA A 161 14.28 2.63 -17.24
N ALA A 162 13.74 3.32 -16.23
CA ALA A 162 12.44 3.99 -16.32
C ALA A 162 12.50 5.20 -17.27
N PRO A 163 11.44 5.46 -18.05
CA PRO A 163 11.34 6.65 -18.87
C PRO A 163 11.38 7.95 -18.05
N ALA A 164 11.75 9.06 -18.72
CA ALA A 164 11.66 10.38 -18.12
C ALA A 164 10.21 10.90 -18.13
N GLY A 165 9.86 11.74 -17.12
CA GLY A 165 8.52 12.30 -16.93
C GLY A 165 7.67 11.47 -15.96
N ASP A 166 6.78 12.14 -15.23
CA ASP A 166 6.05 11.52 -14.12
C ASP A 166 5.12 10.40 -14.59
N TYR A 167 4.25 10.67 -15.54
CA TYR A 167 3.34 9.65 -16.07
C TYR A 167 4.05 8.41 -16.65
N PRO A 168 4.99 8.54 -17.61
CA PRO A 168 5.61 7.36 -18.21
C PRO A 168 6.45 6.57 -17.19
N ARG A 169 7.02 7.26 -16.21
CA ARG A 169 7.73 6.60 -15.09
C ARG A 169 6.76 5.86 -14.17
N ALA A 170 5.67 6.51 -13.77
CA ALA A 170 4.65 5.89 -12.93
C ALA A 170 4.05 4.65 -13.61
N LEU A 171 3.72 4.75 -14.90
CA LEU A 171 3.20 3.61 -15.67
C LEU A 171 4.22 2.47 -15.76
N TYR A 172 5.49 2.78 -16.04
CA TYR A 172 6.55 1.77 -16.10
C TYR A 172 6.73 1.01 -14.79
N LEU A 173 6.70 1.72 -13.65
CA LEU A 173 6.83 1.13 -12.32
C LEU A 173 5.58 0.31 -11.94
N TYR A 174 4.40 0.79 -12.35
CA TYR A 174 3.14 0.07 -12.17
C TYR A 174 3.15 -1.25 -12.95
N ASP A 175 3.47 -1.19 -14.24
CA ASP A 175 3.57 -2.38 -15.10
C ASP A 175 4.59 -3.38 -14.57
N TRP A 176 5.71 -2.86 -14.04
CA TRP A 176 6.71 -3.73 -13.44
C TRP A 176 6.15 -4.50 -12.23
N LEU A 177 5.39 -3.84 -11.36
CA LEU A 177 4.72 -4.51 -10.23
C LEU A 177 3.74 -5.57 -10.72
N LEU A 178 2.90 -5.25 -11.70
CA LEU A 178 1.93 -6.20 -12.26
C LEU A 178 2.59 -7.44 -12.90
N MET A 179 3.79 -7.29 -13.43
CA MET A 179 4.53 -8.41 -14.05
C MET A 179 5.32 -9.26 -13.06
N HIS A 180 5.70 -8.72 -11.90
CA HIS A 180 6.69 -9.36 -11.04
C HIS A 180 6.16 -9.69 -9.63
N VAL A 181 5.01 -9.17 -9.25
CA VAL A 181 4.44 -9.39 -7.91
C VAL A 181 3.21 -10.29 -8.01
N ARG A 182 3.09 -11.24 -7.10
CA ARG A 182 1.90 -12.05 -6.89
C ARG A 182 1.24 -11.67 -5.58
N TYR A 183 -0.08 -11.68 -5.52
CA TYR A 183 -0.80 -11.47 -4.28
C TYR A 183 -0.76 -12.75 -3.44
N VAL A 184 0.03 -12.76 -2.39
CA VAL A 184 0.20 -13.91 -1.50
C VAL A 184 0.20 -13.44 -0.06
N ALA A 185 -0.79 -13.90 0.73
CA ALA A 185 -0.79 -13.70 2.17
C ALA A 185 0.16 -14.71 2.83
N ARG A 186 1.11 -14.20 3.62
CA ARG A 186 2.07 -14.99 4.41
C ARG A 186 1.89 -14.69 5.88
N GLU A 187 2.39 -15.55 6.77
CA GLU A 187 2.34 -15.31 8.21
C GLU A 187 3.15 -14.07 8.64
N THR A 188 4.18 -13.73 7.87
CA THR A 188 5.11 -12.63 8.18
C THR A 188 5.60 -11.94 6.91
N TYR A 189 5.88 -10.63 7.02
CA TYR A 189 6.65 -9.81 6.06
C TYR A 189 5.96 -9.47 4.73
N ASP A 190 4.70 -9.79 4.53
CA ASP A 190 3.96 -9.55 3.29
C ASP A 190 3.45 -8.11 3.10
N GLN A 191 3.59 -7.27 4.14
CA GLN A 191 3.13 -5.87 4.17
C GLN A 191 4.24 -4.84 3.85
N THR A 192 5.35 -5.24 3.27
CA THR A 192 6.49 -4.36 3.05
C THR A 192 6.84 -4.20 1.57
N ALA A 193 7.39 -3.04 1.20
CA ALA A 193 7.94 -2.81 -0.13
C ALA A 193 9.01 -3.86 -0.51
N TYR A 194 9.79 -4.33 0.46
CA TYR A 194 10.80 -5.37 0.23
C TYR A 194 10.17 -6.70 -0.23
N ALA A 195 9.09 -7.12 0.42
CA ALA A 195 8.37 -8.35 0.05
C ALA A 195 7.89 -8.27 -1.41
N ALA A 196 7.29 -7.16 -1.81
CA ALA A 196 6.83 -6.97 -3.18
C ALA A 196 8.01 -6.86 -4.17
N VAL A 197 8.98 -5.98 -3.93
CA VAL A 197 10.02 -5.64 -4.91
C VAL A 197 11.11 -6.71 -4.99
N CYS A 198 11.50 -7.32 -3.86
CA CYS A 198 12.64 -8.24 -3.80
C CYS A 198 12.24 -9.72 -3.73
N GLU A 199 11.08 -10.03 -3.15
CA GLU A 199 10.61 -11.42 -3.01
C GLU A 199 9.49 -11.75 -4.00
N GLY A 200 8.83 -10.73 -4.60
CA GLY A 200 7.79 -10.91 -5.60
C GLY A 200 6.46 -11.41 -5.05
N GLU A 201 6.25 -11.36 -3.73
CA GLU A 201 5.03 -11.82 -3.05
C GLU A 201 4.66 -10.87 -1.92
N ALA A 202 3.46 -10.28 -1.99
CA ALA A 202 2.95 -9.36 -0.98
C ALA A 202 1.43 -9.34 -0.96
N VAL A 203 0.86 -8.71 0.05
CA VAL A 203 -0.57 -8.32 0.09
C VAL A 203 -0.72 -6.83 -0.23
N CYS A 204 -1.95 -6.32 -0.19
CA CYS A 204 -2.26 -4.94 -0.59
C CYS A 204 -1.35 -3.88 0.06
N GLY A 205 -1.07 -3.99 1.38
CA GLY A 205 -0.16 -3.08 2.08
C GLY A 205 1.25 -3.07 1.47
N GLY A 206 1.85 -4.24 1.28
CA GLY A 206 3.19 -4.35 0.71
C GLY A 206 3.28 -3.93 -0.76
N ILE A 207 2.21 -4.14 -1.55
CA ILE A 207 2.13 -3.71 -2.94
C ILE A 207 1.99 -2.19 -3.02
N ALA A 208 1.14 -1.58 -2.17
CA ALA A 208 0.99 -0.15 -2.07
C ALA A 208 2.29 0.53 -1.60
N ASP A 209 2.93 0.00 -0.54
CA ASP A 209 4.23 0.45 -0.06
C ASP A 209 5.30 0.39 -1.14
N ALA A 210 5.34 -0.70 -1.91
CA ALA A 210 6.29 -0.86 -3.01
C ALA A 210 6.11 0.21 -4.08
N TYR A 211 4.85 0.50 -4.47
CA TYR A 211 4.59 1.50 -5.48
C TYR A 211 4.95 2.90 -4.98
N VAL A 212 4.58 3.25 -3.74
CA VAL A 212 4.98 4.51 -3.10
C VAL A 212 6.50 4.63 -3.05
N TYR A 213 7.19 3.60 -2.54
CA TYR A 213 8.65 3.59 -2.45
C TYR A 213 9.34 3.85 -3.79
N LEU A 214 8.88 3.19 -4.85
CA LEU A 214 9.43 3.35 -6.19
C LEU A 214 9.12 4.73 -6.79
N LEU A 215 7.91 5.27 -6.57
CA LEU A 215 7.51 6.59 -7.04
C LEU A 215 8.32 7.70 -6.35
N GLU A 216 8.39 7.69 -5.02
CA GLU A 216 9.12 8.69 -4.24
C GLU A 216 10.61 8.69 -4.55
N ARG A 217 11.21 7.50 -4.66
CA ARG A 217 12.60 7.36 -5.07
C ARG A 217 12.82 7.84 -6.52
N GLY A 218 11.80 7.76 -7.36
CA GLY A 218 11.75 8.32 -8.72
C GLY A 218 11.46 9.82 -8.77
N GLY A 219 11.27 10.49 -7.61
CA GLY A 219 10.97 11.92 -7.51
C GLY A 219 9.50 12.29 -7.67
N ILE A 220 8.59 11.33 -7.62
CA ILE A 220 7.14 11.52 -7.71
C ILE A 220 6.55 11.44 -6.29
N PRO A 221 5.99 12.54 -5.74
CA PRO A 221 5.38 12.52 -4.42
C PRO A 221 4.22 11.51 -4.37
N ALA A 222 4.25 10.60 -3.41
CA ALA A 222 3.26 9.56 -3.26
C ALA A 222 3.01 9.21 -1.79
N ARG A 223 1.90 8.57 -1.49
CA ARG A 223 1.59 8.05 -0.16
C ARG A 223 0.64 6.87 -0.23
N VAL A 224 0.73 5.99 0.75
CA VAL A 224 -0.27 4.95 0.98
C VAL A 224 -1.53 5.55 1.59
N ILE A 225 -2.68 5.07 1.16
CA ILE A 225 -3.97 5.33 1.79
C ILE A 225 -4.47 3.99 2.32
N THR A 226 -4.87 3.96 3.58
CA THR A 226 -5.54 2.81 4.19
C THR A 226 -7.03 3.06 4.32
N GLY A 227 -7.79 1.97 4.32
CA GLY A 227 -9.23 2.06 4.47
C GLY A 227 -9.94 0.76 4.20
N THR A 228 -11.16 0.87 3.67
CA THR A 228 -12.00 -0.26 3.30
C THR A 228 -12.22 -0.27 1.80
N SER A 229 -12.04 -1.42 1.17
CA SER A 229 -12.49 -1.65 -0.21
C SER A 229 -13.67 -2.62 -0.23
N ARG A 230 -14.43 -2.58 -1.32
CA ARG A 230 -15.62 -3.42 -1.52
C ARG A 230 -15.53 -4.15 -2.86
N SER A 231 -15.47 -5.46 -2.82
CA SER A 231 -15.47 -6.33 -4.00
C SER A 231 -16.82 -6.32 -4.75
N ALA A 232 -16.86 -6.92 -5.92
CA ALA A 232 -18.03 -6.92 -6.80
C ALA A 232 -19.25 -7.60 -6.18
N ASP A 233 -19.05 -8.61 -5.33
CA ASP A 233 -20.11 -9.30 -4.58
C ASP A 233 -20.65 -8.49 -3.38
N GLY A 234 -20.03 -7.34 -3.07
CA GLY A 234 -20.38 -6.48 -1.95
C GLY A 234 -19.60 -6.75 -0.67
N THR A 235 -18.72 -7.76 -0.63
CA THR A 235 -17.86 -8.04 0.52
C THR A 235 -16.89 -6.87 0.75
N ALA A 236 -16.81 -6.39 1.99
CA ALA A 236 -15.92 -5.31 2.38
C ALA A 236 -14.76 -5.85 3.22
N GLY A 237 -13.56 -5.32 2.96
CA GLY A 237 -12.36 -5.68 3.70
C GLY A 237 -11.41 -4.49 3.89
N SER A 238 -10.50 -4.60 4.85
CA SER A 238 -9.41 -3.64 5.00
C SER A 238 -8.50 -3.69 3.78
N HIS A 239 -8.10 -2.52 3.30
CA HIS A 239 -7.35 -2.41 2.06
C HIS A 239 -6.39 -1.21 2.09
N ALA A 240 -5.36 -1.27 1.23
CA ALA A 240 -4.40 -0.20 1.04
C ALA A 240 -4.21 0.06 -0.46
N TRP A 241 -4.16 1.35 -0.82
CA TRP A 241 -3.94 1.82 -2.18
C TRP A 241 -3.08 3.09 -2.16
N VAL A 242 -2.88 3.74 -3.30
CA VAL A 242 -1.90 4.83 -3.42
C VAL A 242 -2.55 6.12 -3.94
N ALA A 243 -2.12 7.26 -3.39
CA ALA A 243 -2.26 8.56 -4.03
C ALA A 243 -0.87 9.07 -4.43
N ALA A 244 -0.74 9.59 -5.65
CA ALA A 244 0.50 10.19 -6.14
C ALA A 244 0.22 11.44 -6.97
N GLU A 245 1.20 12.35 -6.99
CA GLU A 245 1.15 13.58 -7.76
C GLU A 245 1.92 13.41 -9.08
N LEU A 246 1.19 13.46 -10.21
CA LEU A 246 1.78 13.47 -11.54
C LEU A 246 1.60 14.86 -12.15
N ASP A 247 2.71 15.47 -12.57
CA ASP A 247 2.71 16.77 -13.24
C ASP A 247 1.91 17.86 -12.46
N GLY A 248 1.93 17.82 -11.13
CA GLY A 248 1.25 18.77 -10.23
C GLY A 248 -0.23 18.47 -9.96
N ALA A 249 -0.73 17.29 -10.33
CA ALA A 249 -2.10 16.85 -10.07
C ALA A 249 -2.13 15.49 -9.35
N VAL A 250 -3.04 15.35 -8.36
CA VAL A 250 -3.18 14.12 -7.59
C VAL A 250 -4.04 13.11 -8.35
N TYR A 251 -3.56 11.86 -8.40
CA TYR A 251 -4.24 10.70 -8.95
C TYR A 251 -4.21 9.54 -7.96
N TYR A 252 -5.12 8.58 -8.15
CA TYR A 252 -5.26 7.41 -7.31
C TYR A 252 -4.94 6.14 -8.10
N PHE A 253 -4.29 5.18 -7.44
CA PHE A 253 -3.79 3.94 -8.04
C PHE A 253 -4.07 2.77 -7.12
N ASP A 254 -4.47 1.65 -7.68
CA ASP A 254 -4.56 0.39 -6.94
C ASP A 254 -3.94 -0.75 -7.76
N PRO A 255 -2.62 -0.93 -7.65
CA PRO A 255 -1.95 -2.02 -8.36
C PRO A 255 -2.42 -3.40 -7.89
N THR A 256 -2.89 -3.54 -6.65
CA THR A 256 -3.41 -4.82 -6.14
C THR A 256 -4.63 -5.30 -6.93
N TRP A 257 -5.54 -4.40 -7.27
CA TRP A 257 -6.76 -4.74 -8.00
C TRP A 257 -6.55 -4.87 -9.51
N ASP A 258 -5.41 -4.45 -10.01
CA ASP A 258 -4.99 -4.67 -11.40
C ASP A 258 -4.09 -5.91 -11.57
N LEU A 259 -3.64 -6.55 -10.45
CA LEU A 259 -2.96 -7.86 -10.52
C LEU A 259 -3.92 -8.91 -11.11
N GLN A 260 -3.41 -9.69 -12.04
CA GLN A 260 -4.11 -10.85 -12.57
C GLN A 260 -3.79 -12.06 -11.70
N ASP A 261 -4.80 -12.81 -11.32
CA ASP A 261 -4.60 -14.14 -10.78
C ASP A 261 -4.38 -15.10 -11.94
N ASP A 262 -3.16 -15.54 -12.15
CA ASP A 262 -2.77 -16.43 -13.26
C ASP A 262 -3.48 -17.81 -13.17
N GLU A 263 -4.01 -18.17 -12.02
CA GLU A 263 -4.78 -19.41 -11.81
C GLU A 263 -6.28 -19.23 -12.11
N SER A 264 -6.73 -17.99 -12.33
CA SER A 264 -8.12 -17.68 -12.65
C SER A 264 -8.45 -18.05 -14.11
N GLU A 265 -9.61 -18.67 -14.33
CA GLU A 265 -10.15 -18.89 -15.69
C GLU A 265 -10.38 -17.57 -16.46
N ALA A 266 -10.46 -16.45 -15.75
CA ALA A 266 -10.61 -15.11 -16.32
C ALA A 266 -9.27 -14.45 -16.65
N ALA A 267 -8.15 -15.04 -16.28
CA ALA A 267 -6.82 -14.51 -16.55
C ALA A 267 -6.57 -14.42 -18.07
N LEU A 268 -6.00 -13.32 -18.49
CA LEU A 268 -5.64 -13.06 -19.88
C LEU A 268 -4.10 -13.07 -20.01
N PRO A 269 -3.47 -14.17 -20.42
CA PRO A 269 -2.03 -14.29 -20.42
C PRO A 269 -1.33 -13.15 -21.15
N GLY A 270 -0.39 -12.50 -20.47
CA GLY A 270 0.38 -11.38 -21.02
C GLY A 270 -0.38 -10.05 -21.13
N TYR A 271 -1.60 -9.98 -20.62
CA TYR A 271 -2.36 -8.73 -20.50
C TYR A 271 -2.08 -8.06 -19.15
N LEU A 272 -1.81 -6.76 -19.17
CA LEU A 272 -1.69 -5.93 -17.96
C LEU A 272 -2.93 -5.03 -17.85
N SER A 273 -3.64 -5.14 -16.75
CA SER A 273 -4.79 -4.29 -16.46
C SER A 273 -4.33 -2.91 -15.98
N HIS A 274 -5.03 -1.87 -16.44
CA HIS A 274 -4.85 -0.49 -15.99
C HIS A 274 -6.17 0.12 -15.54
N THR A 275 -7.08 -0.74 -15.09
CA THR A 275 -8.43 -0.34 -14.63
C THR A 275 -8.34 0.67 -13.49
N TRP A 276 -7.37 0.46 -12.60
CA TRP A 276 -7.17 1.23 -11.37
C TRP A 276 -5.93 2.14 -11.43
N PHE A 277 -5.47 2.49 -12.62
CA PHE A 277 -4.32 3.37 -12.82
C PHE A 277 -4.76 4.82 -13.06
N ALA A 278 -4.24 5.74 -12.25
CA ALA A 278 -4.42 7.19 -12.32
C ALA A 278 -5.91 7.63 -12.37
N LEU A 279 -6.68 7.20 -11.39
CA LEU A 279 -8.09 7.51 -11.26
C LEU A 279 -8.32 8.88 -10.58
N THR A 280 -9.50 9.46 -10.82
CA THR A 280 -10.03 10.56 -10.00
C THR A 280 -10.47 10.05 -8.64
N ALA A 281 -10.61 10.93 -7.64
CA ALA A 281 -11.17 10.58 -6.33
C ALA A 281 -12.57 9.94 -6.46
N GLU A 282 -13.42 10.49 -7.31
CA GLU A 282 -14.78 9.98 -7.55
C GLU A 282 -14.77 8.54 -8.08
N ARG A 283 -13.90 8.24 -9.05
CA ARG A 283 -13.80 6.88 -9.61
C ARG A 283 -13.23 5.88 -8.64
N MET A 284 -12.24 6.28 -7.85
CA MET A 284 -11.69 5.41 -6.80
C MET A 284 -12.75 5.16 -5.71
N ALA A 285 -13.54 6.17 -5.34
CA ALA A 285 -14.58 6.10 -4.31
C ALA A 285 -15.75 5.14 -4.64
N VAL A 286 -15.87 4.67 -5.88
CA VAL A 286 -16.88 3.66 -6.25
C VAL A 286 -16.71 2.38 -5.42
N ARG A 287 -15.47 2.03 -5.08
CA ARG A 287 -15.13 0.81 -4.36
C ARG A 287 -14.31 1.04 -3.09
N HIS A 288 -13.75 2.22 -2.89
CA HIS A 288 -12.81 2.49 -1.80
C HIS A 288 -13.33 3.59 -0.88
N THR A 289 -13.04 3.47 0.41
CA THR A 289 -13.34 4.48 1.44
C THR A 289 -12.14 4.59 2.37
N ALA A 290 -11.49 5.75 2.41
CA ALA A 290 -10.33 5.97 3.26
C ALA A 290 -10.72 6.05 4.75
N ASP A 291 -9.86 5.54 5.62
CA ASP A 291 -10.00 5.67 7.07
C ASP A 291 -9.82 7.13 7.52
N ASP A 292 -8.87 7.84 6.90
CA ASP A 292 -8.66 9.27 7.09
C ASP A 292 -9.00 10.05 5.81
N PRO A 293 -10.14 10.77 5.80
CA PRO A 293 -10.52 11.60 4.66
C PRO A 293 -9.51 12.71 4.32
N ALA A 294 -8.66 13.13 5.27
CA ALA A 294 -7.64 14.15 5.02
C ALA A 294 -6.53 13.65 4.09
N LEU A 295 -6.31 12.32 4.04
CA LEU A 295 -5.38 11.70 3.12
C LEU A 295 -5.95 11.48 1.72
N TRP A 296 -7.25 11.80 1.52
CA TRP A 296 -7.97 11.63 0.26
C TRP A 296 -8.49 12.96 -0.28
N PRO A 297 -7.64 13.82 -0.84
CA PRO A 297 -8.09 15.07 -1.45
C PRO A 297 -9.02 14.83 -2.65
N ASP A 298 -10.06 15.66 -2.78
CA ASP A 298 -10.99 15.63 -3.92
C ASP A 298 -10.24 16.05 -5.20
N SER A 299 -9.67 15.08 -5.91
CA SER A 299 -9.02 15.31 -7.20
C SER A 299 -9.93 14.88 -8.34
N ARG A 300 -10.11 15.80 -9.30
CA ARG A 300 -10.83 15.57 -10.55
C ARG A 300 -9.90 15.48 -11.76
N ALA A 301 -8.59 15.45 -11.52
CA ALA A 301 -7.60 15.30 -12.57
C ALA A 301 -7.81 13.95 -13.28
N ASN A 302 -7.92 13.99 -14.61
CA ASN A 302 -8.22 12.80 -15.43
C ASN A 302 -7.34 12.70 -16.68
N ALA A 303 -6.47 13.71 -16.91
CA ALA A 303 -5.63 13.74 -18.11
C ALA A 303 -4.63 12.58 -18.20
N ASP A 304 -4.13 12.15 -17.04
CA ASP A 304 -3.17 11.05 -16.91
C ASP A 304 -3.82 9.69 -16.65
N ASN A 305 -5.16 9.61 -16.64
CA ASN A 305 -5.78 8.31 -16.63
C ASN A 305 -5.36 7.51 -17.87
N TYR A 306 -5.04 6.23 -17.70
CA TYR A 306 -4.51 5.36 -18.76
C TYR A 306 -5.34 5.40 -20.05
N TYR A 307 -6.65 5.24 -19.93
CA TYR A 307 -7.55 5.21 -21.07
C TYR A 307 -7.67 6.58 -21.77
N VAL A 308 -7.73 7.66 -20.97
CA VAL A 308 -7.83 9.02 -21.51
C VAL A 308 -6.54 9.40 -22.23
N ARG A 309 -5.40 9.18 -21.61
CA ARG A 309 -4.10 9.56 -22.18
C ARG A 309 -3.73 8.73 -23.41
N SER A 310 -4.12 7.46 -23.42
CA SER A 310 -3.89 6.57 -24.57
C SER A 310 -4.90 6.76 -25.72
N GLY A 311 -5.97 7.55 -25.50
CA GLY A 311 -7.04 7.70 -26.49
C GLY A 311 -7.96 6.48 -26.59
N TYR A 312 -7.98 5.63 -25.57
CA TYR A 312 -8.82 4.43 -25.48
C TYR A 312 -10.16 4.75 -24.83
N THR A 313 -10.84 5.80 -25.30
CA THR A 313 -12.13 6.23 -24.79
C THR A 313 -13.20 6.27 -25.88
N ALA A 314 -14.45 6.02 -25.49
CA ALA A 314 -15.61 6.14 -26.34
C ALA A 314 -16.62 7.11 -25.70
N ALA A 315 -16.89 8.24 -26.40
CA ALA A 315 -17.85 9.24 -25.97
C ALA A 315 -19.29 8.95 -26.42
N GLU A 316 -19.47 8.00 -27.37
CA GLU A 316 -20.75 7.64 -27.93
C GLU A 316 -20.88 6.11 -28.04
N ALA A 317 -22.08 5.57 -27.87
CA ALA A 317 -22.38 4.15 -28.05
C ALA A 317 -22.57 3.81 -29.54
N THR A 318 -21.49 3.88 -30.32
CA THR A 318 -21.49 3.58 -31.76
C THR A 318 -20.36 2.63 -32.13
N VAL A 319 -20.56 1.85 -33.21
CA VAL A 319 -19.51 0.99 -33.79
C VAL A 319 -18.26 1.81 -34.16
N ALA A 320 -18.47 3.01 -34.68
CA ALA A 320 -17.37 3.87 -35.10
C ALA A 320 -16.53 4.34 -33.90
N ALA A 321 -17.17 4.72 -32.78
CA ALA A 321 -16.48 5.12 -31.56
C ALA A 321 -15.72 3.93 -30.95
N ALA A 322 -16.33 2.75 -30.85
CA ALA A 322 -15.65 1.54 -30.36
C ALA A 322 -14.43 1.18 -31.24
N ALA A 323 -14.58 1.17 -32.58
CA ALA A 323 -13.49 0.87 -33.49
C ALA A 323 -12.35 1.91 -33.41
N ALA A 324 -12.68 3.19 -33.24
CA ALA A 324 -11.70 4.26 -33.09
C ALA A 324 -10.89 4.08 -31.78
N ALA A 325 -11.58 3.79 -30.67
CA ALA A 325 -10.96 3.62 -29.36
C ALA A 325 -9.97 2.44 -29.30
N VAL A 326 -10.17 1.40 -30.09
CA VAL A 326 -9.28 0.22 -30.10
C VAL A 326 -8.37 0.14 -31.31
N ARG A 327 -8.40 1.11 -32.23
CA ARG A 327 -7.65 1.08 -33.49
C ARG A 327 -6.16 0.83 -33.33
N SER A 328 -5.49 1.66 -32.51
CA SER A 328 -4.04 1.53 -32.31
C SER A 328 -3.67 0.19 -31.69
N GLN A 329 -4.45 -0.28 -30.72
CA GLN A 329 -4.24 -1.58 -30.07
C GLN A 329 -4.38 -2.74 -31.07
N TRP A 330 -5.34 -2.61 -32.00
CA TRP A 330 -5.52 -3.57 -33.07
C TRP A 330 -4.32 -3.60 -34.03
N ASP A 331 -3.87 -2.42 -34.46
CA ASP A 331 -2.74 -2.24 -35.37
C ASP A 331 -1.42 -2.70 -34.72
N ASP A 332 -1.27 -2.54 -33.41
CA ASP A 332 -0.15 -3.05 -32.62
C ASP A 332 -0.20 -4.57 -32.37
N GLY A 333 -1.27 -5.24 -32.78
CA GLY A 333 -1.41 -6.68 -32.64
C GLY A 333 -1.72 -7.16 -31.21
N ARG A 334 -2.27 -6.31 -30.34
CA ARG A 334 -2.61 -6.70 -28.98
C ARG A 334 -3.66 -7.81 -28.95
N ALA A 335 -3.49 -8.74 -28.01
CA ALA A 335 -4.43 -9.85 -27.82
C ALA A 335 -5.76 -9.40 -27.19
N VAL A 336 -5.71 -8.37 -26.36
CA VAL A 336 -6.85 -7.73 -25.71
C VAL A 336 -6.97 -6.30 -26.22
N LEU A 337 -8.17 -5.93 -26.62
CA LEU A 337 -8.52 -4.58 -27.05
C LEU A 337 -9.46 -3.98 -26.01
N GLU A 338 -9.09 -2.90 -25.39
CA GLU A 338 -9.86 -2.34 -24.31
C GLU A 338 -10.15 -0.85 -24.52
N PHE A 339 -11.29 -0.42 -24.01
CA PHE A 339 -11.64 0.99 -23.97
C PHE A 339 -12.59 1.30 -22.82
N ARG A 340 -12.54 2.55 -22.38
CA ARG A 340 -13.46 3.11 -21.38
C ARG A 340 -14.54 3.92 -22.07
N CYS A 341 -15.79 3.71 -21.68
CA CYS A 341 -16.87 4.62 -22.01
C CYS A 341 -16.87 5.83 -21.08
N GLU A 342 -17.09 7.03 -21.60
CA GLU A 342 -16.93 8.26 -20.83
C GLU A 342 -18.00 8.44 -19.75
N THR A 343 -19.22 7.92 -20.01
CA THR A 343 -20.33 7.97 -19.05
C THR A 343 -21.00 6.60 -18.86
N PRO A 344 -21.74 6.40 -17.76
CA PRO A 344 -22.52 5.17 -17.55
C PRO A 344 -23.57 4.91 -18.64
N GLU A 345 -24.16 5.97 -19.20
CA GLU A 345 -25.16 5.86 -20.28
C GLU A 345 -24.52 5.37 -21.59
N VAL A 346 -23.33 5.90 -21.92
CA VAL A 346 -22.54 5.43 -23.07
C VAL A 346 -22.12 3.99 -22.87
N TYR A 347 -21.74 3.62 -21.64
CA TYR A 347 -21.36 2.25 -21.32
C TYR A 347 -22.52 1.27 -21.50
N ALA A 348 -23.67 1.55 -20.92
CA ALA A 348 -24.88 0.72 -21.05
C ALA A 348 -25.32 0.62 -22.52
N GLY A 349 -25.28 1.75 -23.24
CA GLY A 349 -25.58 1.76 -24.68
C GLY A 349 -24.59 0.95 -25.51
N MET A 350 -23.30 0.97 -25.14
CA MET A 350 -22.25 0.20 -25.82
C MET A 350 -22.39 -1.30 -25.57
N GLN A 351 -22.67 -1.71 -24.32
CA GLN A 351 -22.96 -3.12 -23.99
C GLN A 351 -24.15 -3.63 -24.81
N SER A 352 -25.26 -2.88 -24.84
CA SER A 352 -26.43 -3.22 -25.64
C SER A 352 -26.09 -3.30 -27.13
N LEU A 353 -25.33 -2.33 -27.66
CA LEU A 353 -24.92 -2.31 -29.05
C LEU A 353 -24.10 -3.54 -29.42
N LEU A 354 -23.04 -3.80 -28.68
CA LEU A 354 -22.04 -4.82 -29.03
C LEU A 354 -22.54 -6.24 -28.77
N PHE A 355 -23.21 -6.47 -27.65
CA PHE A 355 -23.50 -7.82 -27.16
C PHE A 355 -24.97 -8.22 -27.31
N GLU A 356 -25.95 -7.33 -27.08
CA GLU A 356 -27.37 -7.68 -27.23
C GLU A 356 -27.82 -7.58 -28.70
N ARG A 357 -27.32 -6.57 -29.44
CA ARG A 357 -27.62 -6.36 -30.86
C ARG A 357 -26.60 -6.97 -31.81
N ASP A 358 -25.65 -7.74 -31.28
CA ASP A 358 -24.63 -8.50 -32.01
C ASP A 358 -23.77 -7.64 -33.00
N ARG A 359 -23.52 -6.34 -32.63
CA ARG A 359 -22.76 -5.42 -33.50
C ARG A 359 -21.24 -5.47 -33.22
N LEU A 360 -20.76 -6.37 -32.37
CA LEU A 360 -19.32 -6.57 -32.14
C LEU A 360 -18.55 -6.85 -33.41
N TRP A 361 -19.13 -7.66 -34.30
CA TRP A 361 -18.51 -8.02 -35.60
C TRP A 361 -18.34 -6.82 -36.54
N ASP A 362 -19.19 -5.81 -36.41
CA ASP A 362 -19.08 -4.57 -37.17
C ASP A 362 -17.87 -3.75 -36.73
N VAL A 363 -17.47 -3.83 -35.43
CA VAL A 363 -16.24 -3.21 -34.95
C VAL A 363 -15.04 -3.82 -35.65
N TYR A 364 -14.91 -5.15 -35.73
CA TYR A 364 -13.81 -5.81 -36.43
C TYR A 364 -13.81 -5.53 -37.92
N ARG A 365 -14.98 -5.45 -38.56
CA ARG A 365 -15.08 -5.01 -39.97
C ARG A 365 -14.61 -3.57 -40.13
N ALA A 366 -14.93 -2.67 -39.22
CA ALA A 366 -14.45 -1.29 -39.25
C ALA A 366 -12.93 -1.20 -39.04
N LEU A 367 -12.33 -2.19 -38.34
CA LEU A 367 -10.89 -2.36 -38.24
C LEU A 367 -10.24 -2.98 -39.49
N GLY A 368 -11.04 -3.33 -40.51
CA GLY A 368 -10.56 -3.92 -41.74
C GLY A 368 -10.30 -5.43 -41.67
N SER A 369 -10.90 -6.13 -40.71
CA SER A 369 -10.61 -7.53 -40.46
C SER A 369 -11.86 -8.39 -40.27
N TYR A 370 -11.68 -9.69 -40.41
CA TYR A 370 -12.66 -10.71 -40.08
C TYR A 370 -12.16 -11.53 -38.88
N VAL A 371 -12.92 -11.58 -37.81
CA VAL A 371 -12.65 -12.36 -36.59
C VAL A 371 -13.71 -13.44 -36.51
N SER A 372 -13.29 -14.69 -36.33
CA SER A 372 -14.21 -15.85 -36.33
C SER A 372 -14.88 -16.07 -34.96
N SER A 373 -14.21 -15.68 -33.89
CA SER A 373 -14.75 -15.70 -32.54
C SER A 373 -14.11 -14.62 -31.66
N SER A 374 -14.83 -14.16 -30.66
CA SER A 374 -14.33 -13.16 -29.70
C SER A 374 -14.96 -13.39 -28.35
N GLY A 375 -14.12 -13.43 -27.31
CA GLY A 375 -14.55 -13.23 -25.94
C GLY A 375 -14.70 -11.75 -25.60
N TYR A 376 -15.28 -11.45 -24.45
CA TYR A 376 -15.29 -10.11 -23.89
C TYR A 376 -15.32 -10.17 -22.36
N GLN A 377 -14.84 -9.11 -21.74
CA GLN A 377 -14.95 -8.86 -20.30
C GLN A 377 -15.40 -7.42 -20.08
N CYS A 378 -16.13 -7.18 -19.00
CA CYS A 378 -16.63 -5.86 -18.63
C CYS A 378 -16.22 -5.54 -17.19
N ALA A 379 -15.67 -4.34 -16.99
CA ALA A 379 -15.46 -3.76 -15.67
C ALA A 379 -16.50 -2.64 -15.47
N ASP A 380 -17.65 -3.03 -14.94
CA ASP A 380 -18.86 -2.18 -14.88
C ASP A 380 -18.62 -0.90 -14.07
N ASP A 381 -17.89 -1.01 -12.97
CA ASP A 381 -17.60 0.11 -12.07
C ASP A 381 -16.76 1.21 -12.72
N GLN A 382 -15.87 0.81 -13.64
CA GLN A 382 -14.97 1.71 -14.34
C GLN A 382 -15.40 1.96 -15.78
N GLN A 383 -16.56 1.43 -16.21
CA GLN A 383 -17.13 1.52 -17.55
C GLN A 383 -16.16 1.07 -18.64
N ILE A 384 -15.42 -0.02 -18.40
CA ILE A 384 -14.44 -0.56 -19.34
C ILE A 384 -14.98 -1.80 -20.03
N ILE A 385 -14.75 -1.90 -21.32
CA ILE A 385 -15.05 -3.07 -22.15
C ILE A 385 -13.72 -3.60 -22.72
N ARG A 386 -13.50 -4.90 -22.55
CA ARG A 386 -12.36 -5.64 -23.15
C ARG A 386 -12.88 -6.62 -24.17
N LEU A 387 -12.31 -6.58 -25.36
CA LEU A 387 -12.61 -7.49 -26.46
C LEU A 387 -11.42 -8.40 -26.67
N ILE A 388 -11.66 -9.71 -26.82
CA ILE A 388 -10.63 -10.75 -26.89
C ILE A 388 -10.82 -11.52 -28.21
N PRO A 389 -10.32 -10.96 -29.34
CA PRO A 389 -10.48 -11.58 -30.64
C PRO A 389 -9.62 -12.84 -30.74
N ALA A 390 -10.19 -13.95 -31.27
CA ALA A 390 -9.40 -15.08 -31.74
C ALA A 390 -8.80 -14.70 -33.08
N ARG A 391 -7.48 -14.51 -33.07
CA ARG A 391 -6.68 -14.16 -34.28
C ARG A 391 -6.12 -15.40 -34.97
#